data_b75d2a9ab5ecffec38ef8d586f9aec0b
#
_entry.id   b75d2a9ab5ecffec38ef8d586f9aec0b
#
_cell.length_a   1.000
_cell.length_b   1.000
_cell.length_c   1.000
_cell.angle_alpha   90.00
_cell.angle_beta   90.00
_cell.angle_gamma   90.00
#
_symmetry.space_group_name_H-M   'P 1'
#
loop_
_entity.id
_entity.type
_entity.pdbx_description
1 polymer ?
#
loop_
_entity_poly.entity_id
_entity_poly.type
_entity_poly.pdbx_seq_one_letter_code
_entity_poly.pdbx_strand_id
1 'polypeptide(L)'
;YMARTQELPQVVIVECVERVLVQRLSKLNVSQSVSSMLQQHIIDTTTVVRKTTPQKDKTVLESTQEWIKRKMNLRGYANPIKSAQLSKPCFSCEGREDELYFYVDDLKNMHLTDASANIVSTKLDSLFEFAKSKNIDLYILIAADKYDVYQEDIIDNQYPPKTLLKELKQHYQHPKY
;
A
#
# COMPACT_ATOMS: atom_id res chain seq x y z
N TYR A 1 -41.74 -4.97 -9.39
CA TYR A 1 -40.29 -5.07 -9.05
C TYR A 1 -39.52 -4.44 -10.21
N MET A 2 -39.18 -3.14 -10.13
CA MET A 2 -38.28 -2.50 -11.08
C MET A 2 -36.88 -2.94 -10.70
N ALA A 3 -36.17 -3.67 -11.58
CA ALA A 3 -34.76 -3.89 -11.47
C ALA A 3 -34.07 -2.51 -11.53
N ARG A 4 -33.50 -2.06 -10.42
CA ARG A 4 -32.57 -0.92 -10.42
C ARG A 4 -31.42 -1.32 -11.32
N THR A 5 -31.31 -0.71 -12.48
CA THR A 5 -30.08 -0.74 -13.28
C THR A 5 -29.00 -0.09 -12.41
N GLN A 6 -28.11 -0.90 -11.86
CA GLN A 6 -26.96 -0.39 -11.10
C GLN A 6 -26.03 0.26 -12.12
N GLU A 7 -26.03 1.58 -12.16
CA GLU A 7 -25.05 2.33 -12.95
C GLU A 7 -23.66 2.13 -12.35
N LEU A 8 -22.68 1.79 -13.19
CA LEU A 8 -21.30 1.69 -12.78
C LEU A 8 -20.77 3.08 -12.43
N PRO A 9 -19.84 3.22 -11.47
CA PRO A 9 -19.21 4.50 -11.17
C PRO A 9 -18.46 4.99 -12.40
N GLN A 10 -18.56 6.30 -12.70
CA GLN A 10 -17.86 6.91 -13.81
C GLN A 10 -16.35 7.06 -13.51
N VAL A 11 -16.00 7.21 -12.25
CA VAL A 11 -14.62 7.39 -11.78
C VAL A 11 -14.32 6.37 -10.71
N VAL A 12 -13.17 5.72 -10.82
CA VAL A 12 -12.63 4.79 -9.83
C VAL A 12 -11.20 5.19 -9.50
N ILE A 13 -10.90 5.33 -8.21
CA ILE A 13 -9.56 5.58 -7.70
C ILE A 13 -9.13 4.34 -6.93
N VAL A 14 -8.04 3.72 -7.35
CA VAL A 14 -7.42 2.58 -6.68
C VAL A 14 -6.17 3.05 -5.97
N GLU A 15 -6.16 2.96 -4.65
CA GLU A 15 -4.99 3.24 -3.83
C GLU A 15 -4.25 1.94 -3.49
N CYS A 16 -2.94 1.96 -3.64
CA CYS A 16 -2.06 0.85 -3.28
C CYS A 16 -0.81 1.36 -2.59
N VAL A 17 -0.40 0.70 -1.52
CA VAL A 17 0.87 1.00 -0.86
C VAL A 17 2.01 0.34 -1.63
N GLU A 18 3.10 1.06 -1.82
CA GLU A 18 4.27 0.67 -2.61
C GLU A 18 4.78 -0.74 -2.29
N ARG A 19 5.04 -1.06 -1.01
CA ARG A 19 5.63 -2.34 -0.56
C ARG A 19 4.84 -3.59 -0.94
N VAL A 20 3.55 -3.43 -1.25
CA VAL A 20 2.68 -4.56 -1.62
C VAL A 20 2.23 -4.53 -3.09
N LEU A 21 2.60 -3.48 -3.83
CA LEU A 21 2.17 -3.26 -5.22
C LEU A 21 2.46 -4.46 -6.12
N VAL A 22 3.73 -4.86 -6.21
CA VAL A 22 4.15 -5.98 -7.08
C VAL A 22 3.45 -7.28 -6.68
N GLN A 23 3.36 -7.56 -5.38
CA GLN A 23 2.72 -8.76 -4.88
C GLN A 23 1.21 -8.79 -5.16
N ARG A 24 0.54 -7.65 -5.04
CA ARG A 24 -0.90 -7.56 -5.32
C ARG A 24 -1.18 -7.67 -6.79
N LEU A 25 -0.45 -6.96 -7.63
CA LEU A 25 -0.64 -7.01 -9.07
C LEU A 25 -0.31 -8.38 -9.66
N SER A 26 0.74 -9.06 -9.18
CA SER A 26 1.08 -10.41 -9.65
C SER A 26 -0.03 -11.44 -9.38
N LYS A 27 -0.78 -11.25 -8.29
CA LYS A 27 -1.91 -12.13 -7.92
C LYS A 27 -3.24 -11.71 -8.54
N LEU A 28 -3.30 -10.53 -9.16
CA LEU A 28 -4.54 -10.00 -9.70
C LEU A 28 -4.97 -10.78 -10.95
N ASN A 29 -6.15 -11.37 -10.89
CA ASN A 29 -6.83 -11.89 -12.07
C ASN A 29 -7.88 -10.87 -12.51
N VAL A 30 -7.53 -10.05 -13.49
CA VAL A 30 -8.34 -8.88 -13.93
C VAL A 30 -9.75 -9.31 -14.36
N SER A 31 -9.88 -10.44 -15.05
CA SER A 31 -11.17 -10.91 -15.58
C SER A 31 -12.13 -11.39 -14.48
N GLN A 32 -11.62 -11.96 -13.40
CA GLN A 32 -12.42 -12.48 -12.29
C GLN A 32 -12.57 -11.49 -11.13
N SER A 33 -11.45 -10.82 -10.77
CA SER A 33 -11.43 -9.95 -9.59
C SER A 33 -12.22 -8.68 -9.78
N VAL A 34 -12.19 -8.07 -10.99
CA VAL A 34 -12.91 -6.81 -11.20
C VAL A 34 -14.41 -7.05 -11.28
N SER A 35 -14.87 -8.14 -11.91
CA SER A 35 -16.28 -8.50 -11.89
C SER A 35 -16.81 -8.77 -10.48
N SER A 36 -16.03 -9.47 -9.64
CA SER A 36 -16.42 -9.73 -8.25
C SER A 36 -16.29 -8.50 -7.37
N MET A 37 -15.26 -7.67 -7.56
CA MET A 37 -15.12 -6.40 -6.83
C MET A 37 -16.22 -5.41 -7.20
N LEU A 38 -16.54 -5.24 -8.47
CA LEU A 38 -17.67 -4.39 -8.88
C LEU A 38 -18.99 -4.93 -8.32
N GLN A 39 -19.21 -6.24 -8.31
CA GLN A 39 -20.40 -6.83 -7.68
C GLN A 39 -20.41 -6.66 -6.16
N GLN A 40 -19.27 -6.71 -5.47
CA GLN A 40 -19.20 -6.51 -4.03
C GLN A 40 -19.27 -5.05 -3.61
N HIS A 41 -18.72 -4.10 -4.38
CA HIS A 41 -18.76 -2.67 -4.03
C HIS A 41 -20.03 -1.95 -4.43
N ILE A 42 -20.82 -2.49 -5.36
CA ILE A 42 -22.14 -1.94 -5.69
C ILE A 42 -23.13 -2.12 -4.53
N ILE A 43 -22.88 -3.02 -3.59
CA ILE A 43 -23.77 -3.27 -2.46
C ILE A 43 -23.62 -2.22 -1.34
N ASP A 44 -22.56 -1.38 -1.31
CA ASP A 44 -22.22 -0.62 -0.10
C ASP A 44 -21.91 0.88 -0.27
N THR A 45 -22.43 1.54 -1.31
CA THR A 45 -22.26 3.01 -1.44
C THR A 45 -23.16 3.84 -0.50
N THR A 46 -24.01 3.22 0.31
CA THR A 46 -24.87 3.93 1.28
C THR A 46 -24.46 3.74 2.73
N THR A 47 -23.52 2.89 3.02
CA THR A 47 -23.03 2.72 4.37
C THR A 47 -21.51 2.51 4.32
N VAL A 48 -20.75 3.56 4.65
CA VAL A 48 -19.36 3.40 5.12
C VAL A 48 -19.44 2.70 6.48
N VAL A 49 -19.94 1.48 6.47
CA VAL A 49 -19.67 0.56 7.55
C VAL A 49 -18.24 0.09 7.30
N ARG A 50 -17.28 0.76 7.92
CA ARG A 50 -16.02 0.10 8.25
C ARG A 50 -16.46 -1.23 8.87
N LYS A 51 -16.36 -2.33 8.12
CA LYS A 51 -16.24 -3.66 8.73
C LYS A 51 -14.89 -3.60 9.49
N THR A 52 -14.90 -2.97 10.63
CA THR A 52 -13.98 -3.32 11.68
C THR A 52 -14.34 -4.78 11.94
N THR A 53 -13.57 -5.72 11.38
CA THR A 53 -13.45 -7.05 11.98
C THR A 53 -13.43 -6.78 13.46
N PRO A 54 -14.34 -7.32 14.28
CA PRO A 54 -14.31 -7.05 15.71
C PRO A 54 -12.91 -7.46 16.14
N GLN A 55 -12.08 -6.46 16.38
CA GLN A 55 -10.77 -6.67 16.93
C GLN A 55 -11.10 -7.21 18.30
N LYS A 56 -10.89 -8.53 18.46
CA LYS A 56 -11.12 -9.21 19.73
C LYS A 56 -10.36 -8.38 20.74
N ASP A 57 -11.09 -7.69 21.61
CA ASP A 57 -10.48 -6.81 22.59
C ASP A 57 -9.49 -7.66 23.37
N LYS A 58 -8.20 -7.42 23.13
CA LYS A 58 -7.13 -8.11 23.85
C LYS A 58 -7.25 -7.73 25.30
N THR A 59 -7.26 -8.73 26.16
CA THR A 59 -7.22 -8.47 27.59
C THR A 59 -5.97 -7.64 27.94
N VAL A 60 -6.04 -6.85 29.00
CA VAL A 60 -4.88 -6.07 29.48
C VAL A 60 -3.65 -6.97 29.66
N LEU A 61 -3.87 -8.21 30.12
CA LEU A 61 -2.80 -9.20 30.29
C LEU A 61 -2.15 -9.59 28.97
N GLU A 62 -2.94 -9.87 27.92
CA GLU A 62 -2.42 -10.20 26.58
C GLU A 62 -1.64 -9.03 25.98
N SER A 63 -2.16 -7.81 26.12
CA SER A 63 -1.48 -6.60 25.65
C SER A 63 -0.16 -6.38 26.37
N THR A 64 -0.10 -6.60 27.68
CA THR A 64 1.11 -6.49 28.48
C THR A 64 2.14 -7.56 28.13
N GLN A 65 1.69 -8.81 27.93
CA GLN A 65 2.57 -9.90 27.51
C GLN A 65 3.18 -9.62 26.14
N GLU A 66 2.41 -9.15 25.17
CA GLU A 66 2.92 -8.76 23.86
C GLU A 66 3.91 -7.59 23.95
N TRP A 67 3.63 -6.61 24.76
CA TRP A 67 4.53 -5.50 25.01
C TRP A 67 5.88 -5.95 25.58
N ILE A 68 5.86 -6.84 26.60
CA ILE A 68 7.06 -7.43 27.19
C ILE A 68 7.85 -8.22 26.14
N LYS A 69 7.19 -9.08 25.37
CA LYS A 69 7.82 -9.88 24.31
C LYS A 69 8.49 -9.00 23.24
N ARG A 70 7.86 -7.90 22.84
CA ARG A 70 8.44 -6.91 21.91
C ARG A 70 9.66 -6.21 22.51
N LYS A 71 9.55 -5.75 23.77
CA LYS A 71 10.65 -5.08 24.48
C LYS A 71 11.87 -6.00 24.69
N MET A 72 11.63 -7.27 24.98
CA MET A 72 12.68 -8.26 25.19
C MET A 72 13.20 -8.89 23.88
N ASN A 73 12.69 -8.45 22.73
CA ASN A 73 13.11 -8.94 21.41
C ASN A 73 13.11 -10.48 21.30
N LEU A 74 12.13 -11.12 21.96
CA LEU A 74 11.99 -12.57 21.97
C LEU A 74 11.68 -13.09 20.56
N ARG A 75 12.23 -14.26 20.21
CA ARG A 75 12.07 -14.89 18.90
C ARG A 75 10.58 -14.90 18.46
N GLY A 76 10.30 -14.36 17.28
CA GLY A 76 8.94 -14.23 16.71
C GLY A 76 8.20 -12.93 17.07
N TYR A 77 8.77 -12.08 17.94
CA TYR A 77 8.21 -10.77 18.31
C TYR A 77 9.16 -9.60 17.97
N ALA A 78 9.93 -9.73 16.90
CA ALA A 78 10.73 -8.63 16.41
C ALA A 78 9.85 -7.39 16.24
N ASN A 79 10.32 -6.23 16.74
CA ASN A 79 9.59 -4.98 16.55
C ASN A 79 9.49 -4.69 15.04
N PRO A 80 8.31 -4.66 14.46
CA PRO A 80 8.14 -4.37 13.04
C PRO A 80 8.47 -2.91 12.70
N ILE A 81 8.67 -2.06 13.72
CA ILE A 81 8.97 -0.64 13.57
C ILE A 81 10.47 -0.43 13.74
N LYS A 82 11.07 0.23 12.78
CA LYS A 82 12.43 0.76 12.82
C LYS A 82 12.39 2.25 13.11
N SER A 83 13.46 2.77 13.69
CA SER A 83 13.67 4.20 13.85
C SER A 83 15.01 4.60 13.24
N ALA A 84 15.06 5.82 12.73
CA ALA A 84 16.27 6.43 12.19
C ALA A 84 16.26 7.93 12.50
N GLN A 85 17.45 8.51 12.64
CA GLN A 85 17.65 9.93 12.82
C GLN A 85 17.72 10.62 11.46
N LEU A 86 16.98 11.72 11.28
CA LEU A 86 17.04 12.54 10.07
C LEU A 86 18.01 13.71 10.24
N SER A 87 18.58 14.16 9.15
CA SER A 87 19.51 15.31 9.09
C SER A 87 18.81 16.66 9.25
N LYS A 88 17.48 16.68 9.21
CA LYS A 88 16.66 17.88 9.35
C LYS A 88 15.32 17.56 10.02
N PRO A 89 14.67 18.52 10.68
CA PRO A 89 13.33 18.35 11.22
C PRO A 89 12.31 18.18 10.07
N CYS A 90 11.60 17.07 10.05
CA CYS A 90 10.60 16.74 9.02
C CYS A 90 9.18 16.58 9.60
N PHE A 91 9.05 16.52 10.93
CA PHE A 91 7.79 16.27 11.61
C PHE A 91 7.46 17.36 12.61
N SER A 92 6.18 17.54 12.94
CA SER A 92 5.70 18.51 13.90
C SER A 92 5.58 17.97 15.33
N CYS A 93 6.23 16.84 15.63
CA CYS A 93 6.16 16.20 16.94
C CYS A 93 7.23 16.79 17.85
N GLU A 94 6.85 17.61 18.84
CA GLU A 94 7.76 18.32 19.75
C GLU A 94 8.80 17.38 20.38
N GLY A 95 10.08 17.74 20.23
CA GLY A 95 11.23 16.97 20.71
C GLY A 95 11.57 15.71 19.91
N ARG A 96 10.90 15.49 18.76
CA ARG A 96 11.09 14.32 17.89
C ARG A 96 10.87 14.69 16.42
N GLU A 97 11.17 15.91 16.06
CA GLU A 97 10.94 16.48 14.74
C GLU A 97 11.80 15.82 13.66
N ASP A 98 12.92 15.23 14.06
CA ASP A 98 13.92 14.57 13.23
C ASP A 98 13.99 13.04 13.44
N GLU A 99 13.02 12.45 14.15
CA GLU A 99 12.92 10.99 14.32
C GLU A 99 11.96 10.38 13.29
N LEU A 100 12.50 9.55 12.39
CA LEU A 100 11.70 8.75 11.45
C LEU A 100 11.35 7.40 12.06
N TYR A 101 10.08 7.06 12.05
CA TYR A 101 9.57 5.72 12.35
C TYR A 101 8.95 5.11 11.10
N PHE A 102 9.44 3.93 10.70
CA PHE A 102 8.96 3.22 9.51
C PHE A 102 8.85 1.72 9.77
N TYR A 103 8.09 1.00 8.96
CA TYR A 103 7.94 -0.43 9.09
C TYR A 103 9.14 -1.16 8.46
N VAL A 104 9.54 -2.29 9.07
CA VAL A 104 10.57 -3.17 8.49
C VAL A 104 10.16 -3.67 7.10
N ASP A 105 8.86 -3.77 6.85
CA ASP A 105 8.30 -4.16 5.55
C ASP A 105 8.51 -3.09 4.46
N ASP A 106 8.76 -1.83 4.83
CA ASP A 106 9.13 -0.76 3.89
C ASP A 106 10.48 -1.06 3.21
N LEU A 107 11.31 -1.91 3.85
CA LEU A 107 12.60 -2.38 3.29
C LEU A 107 12.44 -3.59 2.34
N LYS A 108 11.22 -4.02 2.05
CA LYS A 108 10.94 -5.04 1.05
C LYS A 108 10.74 -4.42 -0.33
N ASN A 109 10.99 -5.23 -1.37
CA ASN A 109 10.80 -4.78 -2.76
C ASN A 109 11.53 -3.46 -3.06
N MET A 110 12.82 -3.42 -2.74
CA MET A 110 13.65 -2.22 -2.87
C MET A 110 13.82 -1.76 -4.32
N HIS A 111 13.79 -2.71 -5.25
CA HIS A 111 14.02 -2.51 -6.68
C HIS A 111 12.94 -3.20 -7.52
N LEU A 112 12.72 -2.69 -8.71
CA LEU A 112 11.87 -3.29 -9.71
C LEU A 112 12.72 -4.10 -10.69
N THR A 113 12.65 -5.43 -10.61
CA THR A 113 13.29 -6.28 -11.61
C THR A 113 12.54 -6.20 -12.95
N ASP A 114 13.21 -6.46 -14.08
CA ASP A 114 12.57 -6.46 -15.41
C ASP A 114 11.35 -7.40 -15.46
N ALA A 115 11.45 -8.57 -14.83
CA ALA A 115 10.33 -9.50 -14.73
C ALA A 115 9.14 -8.89 -13.96
N SER A 116 9.42 -8.22 -12.84
CA SER A 116 8.40 -7.54 -12.04
C SER A 116 7.82 -6.33 -12.78
N ALA A 117 8.66 -5.57 -13.51
CA ALA A 117 8.23 -4.45 -14.33
C ALA A 117 7.24 -4.90 -15.41
N ASN A 118 7.57 -5.97 -16.12
CA ASN A 118 6.69 -6.52 -17.16
C ASN A 118 5.36 -7.01 -16.59
N ILE A 119 5.37 -7.68 -15.42
CA ILE A 119 4.15 -8.12 -14.74
C ILE A 119 3.30 -6.90 -14.35
N VAL A 120 3.90 -5.91 -13.73
CA VAL A 120 3.21 -4.69 -13.28
C VAL A 120 2.60 -3.97 -14.48
N SER A 121 3.37 -3.70 -15.53
CA SER A 121 2.90 -3.00 -16.73
C SER A 121 1.75 -3.75 -17.39
N THR A 122 1.88 -5.05 -17.63
CA THR A 122 0.82 -5.87 -18.25
C THR A 122 -0.48 -5.85 -17.43
N LYS A 123 -0.37 -5.89 -16.09
CA LYS A 123 -1.55 -5.87 -15.22
C LYS A 123 -2.20 -4.50 -15.17
N LEU A 124 -1.41 -3.43 -15.14
CA LEU A 124 -1.91 -2.07 -15.22
C LEU A 124 -2.63 -1.80 -16.54
N ASP A 125 -2.02 -2.18 -17.66
CA ASP A 125 -2.66 -2.06 -18.98
C ASP A 125 -3.98 -2.82 -19.04
N SER A 126 -4.01 -4.05 -18.52
CA SER A 126 -5.23 -4.85 -18.46
C SER A 126 -6.32 -4.18 -17.60
N LEU A 127 -5.95 -3.52 -16.50
CA LEU A 127 -6.89 -2.77 -15.65
C LEU A 127 -7.44 -1.53 -16.37
N PHE A 128 -6.57 -0.77 -17.05
CA PHE A 128 -6.99 0.42 -17.81
C PHE A 128 -7.89 0.04 -18.99
N GLU A 129 -7.55 -0.99 -19.75
CA GLU A 129 -8.40 -1.48 -20.86
C GLU A 129 -9.74 -2.00 -20.35
N PHE A 130 -9.76 -2.70 -19.22
CA PHE A 130 -11.02 -3.13 -18.62
C PHE A 130 -11.88 -1.92 -18.21
N ALA A 131 -11.32 -0.95 -17.50
CA ALA A 131 -12.03 0.26 -17.08
C ALA A 131 -12.57 1.02 -18.30
N LYS A 132 -11.77 1.19 -19.34
CA LYS A 132 -12.15 1.80 -20.61
C LYS A 132 -13.32 1.05 -21.28
N SER A 133 -13.32 -0.28 -21.29
CA SER A 133 -14.40 -1.10 -21.85
C SER A 133 -15.74 -0.91 -21.11
N LYS A 134 -15.70 -0.40 -19.87
CA LYS A 134 -16.87 -0.09 -19.03
C LYS A 134 -17.18 1.39 -18.95
N ASN A 135 -16.48 2.22 -19.75
CA ASN A 135 -16.59 3.68 -19.71
C ASN A 135 -16.33 4.26 -18.30
N ILE A 136 -15.30 3.71 -17.62
CA ILE A 136 -14.87 4.13 -16.28
C ILE A 136 -13.53 4.86 -16.40
N ASP A 137 -13.43 6.04 -15.79
CA ASP A 137 -12.16 6.73 -15.58
C ASP A 137 -11.45 6.12 -14.38
N LEU A 138 -10.37 5.38 -14.66
CA LEU A 138 -9.56 4.72 -13.63
C LEU A 138 -8.32 5.57 -13.32
N TYR A 139 -8.10 5.81 -12.02
CA TYR A 139 -6.88 6.43 -11.49
C TYR A 139 -6.23 5.46 -10.52
N ILE A 140 -4.91 5.35 -10.59
CA ILE A 140 -4.13 4.51 -9.67
C ILE A 140 -3.20 5.42 -8.89
N LEU A 141 -3.37 5.42 -7.57
CA LEU A 141 -2.54 6.17 -6.62
C LEU A 141 -1.64 5.18 -5.88
N ILE A 142 -0.33 5.31 -6.06
CA ILE A 142 0.65 4.52 -5.33
C ILE A 142 1.21 5.38 -4.20
N ALA A 143 0.86 5.02 -2.96
CA ALA A 143 1.38 5.68 -1.77
C ALA A 143 2.80 5.19 -1.50
N ALA A 144 3.77 6.10 -1.54
CA ALA A 144 5.16 5.82 -1.19
C ALA A 144 5.27 5.37 0.27
N ASP A 145 6.17 4.44 0.53
CA ASP A 145 6.53 4.06 1.90
C ASP A 145 7.35 5.17 2.57
N LYS A 146 7.25 5.28 3.89
CA LYS A 146 7.98 6.32 4.62
C LYS A 146 9.49 6.24 4.41
N TYR A 147 10.04 5.03 4.36
CA TYR A 147 11.46 4.84 4.09
C TYR A 147 11.85 5.40 2.72
N ASP A 148 11.06 5.16 1.67
CA ASP A 148 11.33 5.67 0.32
C ASP A 148 11.37 7.21 0.28
N VAL A 149 10.45 7.85 1.00
CA VAL A 149 10.35 9.33 1.03
C VAL A 149 11.53 9.98 1.75
N TYR A 150 12.03 9.38 2.84
CA TYR A 150 13.00 10.01 3.74
C TYR A 150 14.38 9.37 3.73
N GLN A 151 14.63 8.33 2.93
CA GLN A 151 15.89 7.58 2.94
C GLN A 151 17.15 8.42 2.71
N GLU A 152 17.03 9.50 1.92
CA GLU A 152 18.15 10.40 1.63
C GLU A 152 18.47 11.34 2.79
N ASP A 153 17.50 11.56 3.69
CA ASP A 153 17.67 12.40 4.87
C ASP A 153 18.12 11.62 6.11
N ILE A 154 18.22 10.28 6.05
CA ILE A 154 18.65 9.45 7.18
C ILE A 154 20.16 9.59 7.38
N ILE A 155 20.55 10.00 8.60
CA ILE A 155 21.96 10.08 8.99
C ILE A 155 22.54 8.66 9.07
N ASP A 156 23.72 8.46 8.46
CA ASP A 156 24.42 7.17 8.44
C ASP A 156 23.54 5.98 8.02
N ASN A 157 22.73 6.19 6.99
CA ASN A 157 21.78 5.19 6.50
C ASN A 157 22.50 3.89 6.11
N GLN A 158 22.27 2.83 6.89
CA GLN A 158 22.85 1.50 6.66
C GLN A 158 21.96 0.59 5.79
N TYR A 159 20.77 1.06 5.43
CA TYR A 159 19.86 0.31 4.58
C TYR A 159 20.13 0.61 3.10
N PRO A 160 19.88 -0.35 2.20
CA PRO A 160 20.05 -0.11 0.77
C PRO A 160 19.04 0.92 0.27
N PRO A 161 19.40 1.69 -0.79
CA PRO A 161 18.47 2.66 -1.38
C PRO A 161 17.26 1.96 -1.99
N LYS A 162 16.09 2.53 -1.79
CA LYS A 162 14.84 2.08 -2.39
C LYS A 162 14.56 2.91 -3.65
N THR A 163 14.37 2.24 -4.77
CA THR A 163 14.22 2.88 -6.08
C THR A 163 12.97 2.39 -6.84
N LEU A 164 12.15 1.54 -6.21
CA LEU A 164 10.99 0.88 -6.83
C LEU A 164 10.07 1.86 -7.57
N LEU A 165 9.63 2.95 -6.91
CA LEU A 165 8.73 3.92 -7.54
C LEU A 165 9.40 4.72 -8.66
N LYS A 166 10.68 5.06 -8.50
CA LYS A 166 11.46 5.75 -9.53
C LYS A 166 11.60 4.88 -10.76
N GLU A 167 11.94 3.62 -10.57
CA GLU A 167 12.05 2.63 -11.64
C GLU A 167 10.71 2.37 -12.30
N LEU A 168 9.64 2.25 -11.52
CA LEU A 168 8.29 2.08 -12.06
C LEU A 168 7.89 3.25 -12.97
N LYS A 169 8.16 4.49 -12.56
CA LYS A 169 7.90 5.67 -13.39
C LYS A 169 8.70 5.70 -14.68
N GLN A 170 9.89 5.10 -14.69
CA GLN A 170 10.71 4.99 -15.90
C GLN A 170 10.19 3.92 -16.85
N HIS A 171 9.70 2.80 -16.32
CA HIS A 171 9.22 1.67 -17.12
C HIS A 171 7.77 1.80 -17.57
N TYR A 172 6.95 2.50 -16.79
CA TYR A 172 5.52 2.62 -17.07
C TYR A 172 5.09 4.08 -17.13
N GLN A 173 4.73 4.51 -18.33
CA GLN A 173 4.22 5.85 -18.60
C GLN A 173 2.80 5.75 -19.12
N HIS A 174 1.84 6.14 -18.33
CA HIS A 174 0.45 6.20 -18.72
C HIS A 174 -0.13 7.59 -18.38
N PRO A 175 -0.92 8.22 -19.26
CA PRO A 175 -1.41 9.60 -19.05
C PRO A 175 -2.26 9.79 -17.79
N LYS A 176 -2.76 8.71 -17.18
CA LYS A 176 -3.55 8.71 -15.95
C LYS A 176 -2.78 8.12 -14.75
N TYR A 177 -1.44 8.08 -14.84
CA TYR A 177 -0.57 7.61 -13.76
C TYR A 177 0.42 8.70 -13.33
#